data_ee5ecd4557d06b3140038a0d79109220
#
_entry.id   ee5ecd4557d06b3140038a0d79109220
#
_cell.length_a   1.000
_cell.length_b   1.000
_cell.length_c   1.000
_cell.angle_alpha   90.00
_cell.angle_beta   90.00
_cell.angle_gamma   90.00
#
_symmetry.space_group_name_H-M   'P 1'
#
loop_
_entity.id
_entity.type
_entity.pdbx_description
1 polymer ?
#
loop_
_entity_poly.entity_id
_entity_poly.type
_entity_poly.pdbx_seq_one_letter_code
_entity_poly.pdbx_strand_id
1 'polypeptide(L)'
;MYFHSFYYSFKTLLRNRPQVFWCFAFPILLATMFHFAFSGLSSNESFSAIPVAIVTKENTSDLLRDLFDTLGKPGDDQFLAITYATEEEALSLLEQKDIVGILYAGEQLRLSVSDQMVNLQLEQSILSAFVEQFNMECQAIQTIYTTHPERFADAIATLSSDTAYLSDTSLTGGSTDEALTYFFNLIAMTCLYAAMAGSNIAIDNQANLSELGMRRNVSPVHRMISILGGISATVLFQFLSVVIGVCYMDFILGVNFGDQISYVLLACLVGCITGVSLGFMIGCFGNASRMTKFGILMAVVMLDCMASGLMIGNMRILVENFCPLINKINPAALISDSFYALVIYPSHERYFTNIALLLLSSICFGFIGFILVRRKKYASLSDIL
;
A
#
# COMPACT_ATOMS: atom_id res chain seq x y z
N MET A 1 -9.17 -25.85 33.46
CA MET A 1 -9.17 -24.40 33.68
C MET A 1 -8.76 -23.62 32.44
N TYR A 2 -7.59 -23.85 31.83
CA TYR A 2 -7.15 -23.14 30.61
C TYR A 2 -8.14 -23.27 29.42
N PHE A 3 -8.48 -24.51 29.02
CA PHE A 3 -9.44 -24.74 27.95
C PHE A 3 -10.82 -24.15 28.20
N HIS A 4 -11.26 -24.13 29.42
CA HIS A 4 -12.52 -23.50 29.82
C HIS A 4 -12.44 -21.97 29.64
N SER A 5 -11.37 -21.33 30.10
CA SER A 5 -11.15 -19.89 29.92
C SER A 5 -11.04 -19.53 28.42
N PHE A 6 -10.30 -20.33 27.63
CA PHE A 6 -10.18 -20.18 26.19
C PHE A 6 -11.55 -20.26 25.50
N TYR A 7 -12.31 -21.33 25.76
CA TYR A 7 -13.62 -21.54 25.11
C TYR A 7 -14.62 -20.41 25.39
N TYR A 8 -14.73 -20.00 26.65
CA TYR A 8 -15.67 -18.92 27.01
C TYR A 8 -15.20 -17.56 26.51
N SER A 9 -13.91 -17.28 26.46
CA SER A 9 -13.38 -16.06 25.85
C SER A 9 -13.65 -16.03 24.35
N PHE A 10 -13.42 -17.12 23.64
CA PHE A 10 -13.70 -17.24 22.21
C PHE A 10 -15.21 -17.07 21.91
N LYS A 11 -16.08 -17.73 22.70
CA LYS A 11 -17.52 -17.59 22.59
C LYS A 11 -18.01 -16.16 22.85
N THR A 12 -17.37 -15.45 23.77
CA THR A 12 -17.68 -14.04 24.06
C THR A 12 -17.31 -13.14 22.89
N LEU A 13 -16.15 -13.36 22.26
CA LEU A 13 -15.71 -12.62 21.07
C LEU A 13 -16.69 -12.80 19.90
N LEU A 14 -17.11 -14.04 19.63
CA LEU A 14 -18.10 -14.34 18.59
C LEU A 14 -19.48 -13.68 18.82
N ARG A 15 -19.87 -13.47 20.07
CA ARG A 15 -21.13 -12.83 20.44
C ARG A 15 -21.06 -11.31 20.48
N ASN A 16 -19.87 -10.76 20.47
CA ASN A 16 -19.65 -9.32 20.47
C ASN A 16 -19.80 -8.77 19.03
N ARG A 17 -21.04 -8.37 18.66
CA ARG A 17 -21.38 -7.88 17.32
C ARG A 17 -20.47 -6.76 16.80
N PRO A 18 -20.17 -5.69 17.60
CA PRO A 18 -19.20 -4.68 17.16
C PRO A 18 -17.83 -5.25 16.84
N GLN A 19 -17.31 -6.16 17.67
CA GLN A 19 -16.01 -6.79 17.44
C GLN A 19 -16.00 -7.62 16.16
N VAL A 20 -17.04 -8.42 15.93
CA VAL A 20 -17.19 -9.22 14.69
C VAL A 20 -17.25 -8.31 13.46
N PHE A 21 -18.01 -7.22 13.51
CA PHE A 21 -18.10 -6.27 12.40
C PHE A 21 -16.73 -5.68 12.06
N TRP A 22 -16.03 -5.11 13.05
CA TRP A 22 -14.74 -4.46 12.82
C TRP A 22 -13.63 -5.42 12.39
N CYS A 23 -13.69 -6.69 12.85
CA CYS A 23 -12.67 -7.67 12.48
C CYS A 23 -12.95 -8.36 11.14
N PHE A 24 -14.20 -8.68 10.81
CA PHE A 24 -14.55 -9.45 9.62
C PHE A 24 -15.14 -8.60 8.49
N ALA A 25 -16.23 -7.87 8.79
CA ALA A 25 -16.98 -7.17 7.75
C ALA A 25 -16.22 -5.92 7.23
N PHE A 26 -15.66 -5.12 8.12
CA PHE A 26 -15.03 -3.86 7.76
C PHE A 26 -13.80 -4.04 6.84
N PRO A 27 -12.84 -4.97 7.08
CA PRO A 27 -11.72 -5.19 6.18
C PRO A 27 -12.14 -5.67 4.79
N ILE A 28 -13.16 -6.53 4.71
CA ILE A 28 -13.71 -7.01 3.43
C ILE A 28 -14.34 -5.85 2.66
N LEU A 29 -15.13 -5.01 3.33
CA LEU A 29 -15.76 -3.85 2.73
C LEU A 29 -14.71 -2.87 2.22
N LEU A 30 -13.69 -2.58 3.01
CA LEU A 30 -12.63 -1.65 2.65
C LEU A 30 -11.75 -2.20 1.51
N ALA A 31 -11.43 -3.51 1.52
CA ALA A 31 -10.73 -4.17 0.42
C ALA A 31 -11.51 -4.05 -0.90
N THR A 32 -12.84 -4.25 -0.84
CA THR A 32 -13.71 -4.11 -2.02
C THR A 32 -13.70 -2.67 -2.53
N MET A 33 -13.77 -1.68 -1.63
CA MET A 33 -13.69 -0.27 -2.02
C MET A 33 -12.34 0.07 -2.66
N PHE A 34 -11.23 -0.44 -2.11
CA PHE A 34 -9.91 -0.27 -2.72
C PHE A 34 -9.84 -0.90 -4.10
N HIS A 35 -10.36 -2.13 -4.26
CA HIS A 35 -10.39 -2.79 -5.56
C HIS A 35 -11.12 -1.93 -6.60
N PHE A 36 -12.32 -1.42 -6.29
CA PHE A 36 -13.05 -0.54 -7.22
C PHE A 36 -12.33 0.80 -7.46
N ALA A 37 -11.71 1.38 -6.44
CA ALA A 37 -10.99 2.64 -6.58
C ALA A 37 -9.75 2.50 -7.50
N PHE A 38 -9.01 1.38 -7.37
CA PHE A 38 -7.79 1.15 -8.12
C PHE A 38 -8.01 0.45 -9.47
N SER A 39 -9.09 -0.32 -9.64
CA SER A 39 -9.43 -0.94 -10.93
C SER A 39 -9.66 0.10 -12.03
N GLY A 40 -10.17 1.28 -11.68
CA GLY A 40 -10.29 2.41 -12.59
C GLY A 40 -8.96 3.07 -12.97
N LEU A 41 -7.96 2.97 -12.08
CA LEU A 41 -6.60 3.48 -12.35
C LEU A 41 -5.79 2.54 -13.24
N SER A 42 -5.84 1.24 -13.00
CA SER A 42 -5.15 0.25 -13.85
C SER A 42 -5.78 0.09 -15.24
N SER A 43 -7.08 0.36 -15.39
CA SER A 43 -7.72 0.39 -16.71
C SER A 43 -7.40 1.68 -17.49
N ASN A 44 -6.98 2.74 -16.80
CA ASN A 44 -6.48 3.97 -17.45
C ASN A 44 -4.96 3.91 -17.74
N GLU A 45 -4.27 2.86 -17.31
CA GLU A 45 -2.89 2.54 -17.76
C GLU A 45 -2.85 1.84 -19.13
N SER A 46 -3.97 1.50 -19.74
CA SER A 46 -4.01 1.33 -21.20
C SER A 46 -3.71 2.71 -21.79
N PHE A 47 -2.53 2.83 -22.39
CA PHE A 47 -2.08 4.02 -23.09
C PHE A 47 -3.21 4.49 -24.02
N SER A 48 -3.90 5.58 -23.67
CA SER A 48 -4.86 6.20 -24.54
C SER A 48 -4.09 7.13 -25.48
N ALA A 49 -4.37 7.06 -26.78
CA ALA A 49 -3.74 7.92 -27.75
C ALA A 49 -3.81 9.39 -27.31
N ILE A 50 -2.65 10.06 -27.24
CA ILE A 50 -2.56 11.43 -26.74
C ILE A 50 -3.17 12.38 -27.76
N PRO A 51 -4.22 13.16 -27.43
CA PRO A 51 -4.84 14.08 -28.36
C PRO A 51 -3.93 15.28 -28.61
N VAL A 52 -3.50 15.47 -29.87
CA VAL A 52 -2.61 16.54 -30.30
C VAL A 52 -3.12 17.22 -31.55
N ALA A 53 -2.93 18.53 -31.65
CA ALA A 53 -3.11 19.23 -32.94
C ALA A 53 -1.78 19.34 -33.67
N ILE A 54 -1.79 19.10 -34.98
CA ILE A 54 -0.63 19.31 -35.84
C ILE A 54 -0.88 20.53 -36.72
N VAL A 55 0.01 21.50 -36.60
CA VAL A 55 0.05 22.68 -37.47
C VAL A 55 1.15 22.46 -38.49
N THR A 56 0.74 22.24 -39.76
CA THR A 56 1.65 22.03 -40.89
C THR A 56 1.95 23.36 -41.56
N LYS A 57 3.23 23.64 -41.85
CA LYS A 57 3.65 24.73 -42.75
C LYS A 57 3.80 24.21 -44.17
N GLU A 58 3.74 25.10 -45.15
CA GLU A 58 3.82 24.75 -46.61
C GLU A 58 5.06 23.94 -47.01
N ASN A 59 6.10 23.89 -46.16
CA ASN A 59 7.34 23.13 -46.39
C ASN A 59 7.51 21.91 -45.48
N THR A 60 6.42 21.29 -45.02
CA THR A 60 6.52 20.07 -44.21
C THR A 60 7.04 18.90 -45.05
N SER A 61 8.12 18.27 -44.63
CA SER A 61 8.73 17.12 -45.31
C SER A 61 7.75 15.94 -45.38
N ASP A 62 7.76 15.22 -46.52
CA ASP A 62 6.92 14.03 -46.72
C ASP A 62 7.20 12.95 -45.65
N LEU A 63 8.41 12.90 -45.15
CA LEU A 63 8.84 12.00 -44.07
C LEU A 63 8.13 12.29 -42.76
N LEU A 64 7.88 13.54 -42.39
CA LEU A 64 7.10 13.92 -41.23
C LEU A 64 5.62 13.56 -41.40
N ARG A 65 5.08 13.63 -42.60
CA ARG A 65 3.69 13.20 -42.87
C ARG A 65 3.54 11.70 -42.67
N ASP A 66 4.45 10.90 -43.24
CA ASP A 66 4.45 9.44 -43.09
C ASP A 66 4.62 9.02 -41.63
N LEU A 67 5.44 9.75 -40.84
CA LEU A 67 5.60 9.54 -39.42
C LEU A 67 4.28 9.79 -38.67
N PHE A 68 3.64 10.94 -38.89
CA PHE A 68 2.38 11.26 -38.23
C PHE A 68 1.25 10.30 -38.66
N ASP A 69 1.20 9.89 -39.91
CA ASP A 69 0.25 8.88 -40.37
C ASP A 69 0.48 7.51 -39.73
N THR A 70 1.73 7.19 -39.40
CA THR A 70 2.06 5.96 -38.68
C THR A 70 1.69 6.03 -37.23
N LEU A 71 2.00 7.14 -36.54
CA LEU A 71 1.70 7.35 -35.12
C LEU A 71 0.21 7.58 -34.84
N GLY A 72 -0.53 8.06 -35.85
CA GLY A 72 -1.96 8.33 -35.79
C GLY A 72 -2.85 7.19 -36.26
N LYS A 73 -2.29 6.04 -36.72
CA LYS A 73 -3.09 4.90 -37.18
C LYS A 73 -4.01 4.39 -36.05
N PRO A 74 -5.33 4.29 -36.30
CA PRO A 74 -6.25 3.75 -35.30
C PRO A 74 -5.96 2.27 -35.07
N GLY A 75 -5.74 1.90 -33.79
CA GLY A 75 -5.42 0.54 -33.34
C GLY A 75 -5.08 0.53 -31.86
N ASP A 76 -4.83 -0.67 -31.32
CA ASP A 76 -4.46 -0.83 -29.89
C ASP A 76 -3.10 -0.16 -29.58
N ASP A 77 -2.25 0.08 -30.58
CA ASP A 77 -0.92 0.72 -30.47
C ASP A 77 -0.93 2.19 -30.93
N GLN A 78 -2.09 2.83 -31.06
CA GLN A 78 -2.18 4.24 -31.48
C GLN A 78 -1.50 5.16 -30.45
N PHE A 79 -0.40 5.82 -30.86
CA PHE A 79 0.35 6.73 -29.98
C PHE A 79 -0.27 8.12 -29.88
N LEU A 80 -0.69 8.70 -31.00
CA LEU A 80 -1.26 10.04 -31.09
C LEU A 80 -2.68 10.03 -31.68
N ALA A 81 -3.60 10.76 -31.06
CA ALA A 81 -4.89 11.10 -31.64
C ALA A 81 -4.73 12.46 -32.38
N ILE A 82 -4.42 12.41 -33.68
CA ILE A 82 -4.00 13.57 -34.46
C ILE A 82 -5.20 14.32 -35.00
N THR A 83 -5.22 15.64 -34.77
CA THR A 83 -6.14 16.58 -35.41
C THR A 83 -5.32 17.60 -36.20
N TYR A 84 -5.49 17.65 -37.51
CA TYR A 84 -4.86 18.68 -38.34
C TYR A 84 -5.67 19.97 -38.23
N ALA A 85 -5.03 21.06 -37.84
CA ALA A 85 -5.69 22.35 -37.61
C ALA A 85 -4.79 23.53 -38.03
N THR A 86 -5.41 24.66 -38.24
CA THR A 86 -4.69 25.94 -38.35
C THR A 86 -4.18 26.39 -37.01
N GLU A 87 -3.23 27.31 -36.95
CA GLU A 87 -2.66 27.81 -35.69
C GLU A 87 -3.72 28.39 -34.75
N GLU A 88 -4.69 29.13 -35.31
CA GLU A 88 -5.79 29.74 -34.54
C GLU A 88 -6.74 28.67 -33.98
N GLU A 89 -7.09 27.67 -34.78
CA GLU A 89 -7.93 26.55 -34.35
C GLU A 89 -7.22 25.68 -33.30
N ALA A 90 -5.93 25.39 -33.50
CA ALA A 90 -5.14 24.61 -32.55
C ALA A 90 -5.03 25.29 -31.18
N LEU A 91 -4.84 26.63 -31.16
CA LEU A 91 -4.84 27.40 -29.90
C LEU A 91 -6.21 27.36 -29.22
N SER A 92 -7.29 27.46 -30.00
CA SER A 92 -8.64 27.37 -29.43
C SER A 92 -8.93 25.98 -28.79
N LEU A 93 -8.49 24.89 -29.44
CA LEU A 93 -8.60 23.53 -28.92
C LEU A 93 -7.75 23.32 -27.65
N LEU A 94 -6.57 23.93 -27.59
CA LEU A 94 -5.71 23.90 -26.41
C LEU A 94 -6.34 24.64 -25.21
N GLU A 95 -6.97 25.80 -25.46
CA GLU A 95 -7.69 26.55 -24.44
C GLU A 95 -8.95 25.84 -23.94
N GLN A 96 -9.65 25.13 -24.82
CA GLN A 96 -10.82 24.29 -24.50
C GLN A 96 -10.43 22.98 -23.79
N LYS A 97 -9.14 22.64 -23.74
CA LYS A 97 -8.58 21.40 -23.16
C LYS A 97 -8.96 20.14 -23.92
N ASP A 98 -9.29 20.26 -25.18
CA ASP A 98 -9.61 19.11 -26.06
C ASP A 98 -8.34 18.41 -26.56
N ILE A 99 -7.18 19.09 -26.52
CA ILE A 99 -5.85 18.56 -26.86
C ILE A 99 -4.83 18.83 -25.76
N VAL A 100 -3.83 17.95 -25.67
CA VAL A 100 -2.74 18.04 -24.68
C VAL A 100 -1.64 19.01 -25.11
N GLY A 101 -1.41 19.11 -26.42
CA GLY A 101 -0.37 19.97 -26.98
C GLY A 101 -0.53 20.20 -28.48
N ILE A 102 0.20 21.19 -28.97
CA ILE A 102 0.27 21.56 -30.40
C ILE A 102 1.66 21.21 -30.89
N LEU A 103 1.73 20.41 -31.96
CA LEU A 103 2.95 20.05 -32.65
C LEU A 103 3.09 20.91 -33.92
N TYR A 104 4.12 21.74 -33.97
CA TYR A 104 4.46 22.53 -35.15
C TYR A 104 5.46 21.76 -36.03
N ALA A 105 5.02 21.33 -37.18
CA ALA A 105 5.84 20.61 -38.14
C ALA A 105 6.64 21.61 -39.00
N GLY A 106 7.94 21.76 -38.75
CA GLY A 106 8.90 22.60 -39.48
C GLY A 106 10.22 21.87 -39.71
N GLU A 107 11.34 22.62 -39.81
CA GLU A 107 12.69 22.02 -39.84
C GLU A 107 13.03 21.24 -38.56
N GLN A 108 12.47 21.64 -37.48
CA GLN A 108 12.47 20.93 -36.17
C GLN A 108 11.03 20.83 -35.66
N LEU A 109 10.73 19.75 -35.01
CA LEU A 109 9.45 19.58 -34.34
C LEU A 109 9.41 20.43 -33.09
N ARG A 110 8.39 21.29 -32.93
CA ARG A 110 8.21 22.13 -31.75
C ARG A 110 6.90 21.77 -31.09
N LEU A 111 6.93 21.67 -29.76
CA LEU A 111 5.76 21.40 -28.92
C LEU A 111 5.36 22.67 -28.17
N SER A 112 4.07 23.00 -28.19
CA SER A 112 3.47 24.00 -27.32
C SER A 112 2.44 23.31 -26.41
N VAL A 113 2.57 23.46 -25.11
CA VAL A 113 1.67 22.89 -24.10
C VAL A 113 1.13 24.01 -23.20
N SER A 114 0.01 23.75 -22.53
CA SER A 114 -0.59 24.69 -21.59
C SER A 114 -0.13 24.42 -20.17
N ASP A 115 0.39 25.43 -19.45
CA ASP A 115 0.80 25.33 -18.04
C ASP A 115 -0.36 25.08 -17.06
N GLN A 116 -1.61 25.21 -17.51
CA GLN A 116 -2.79 25.12 -16.64
C GLN A 116 -3.38 23.71 -16.51
N MET A 117 -2.78 22.69 -17.14
CA MET A 117 -3.30 21.32 -17.15
C MET A 117 -2.58 20.41 -16.12
N VAL A 118 -2.88 20.58 -14.84
CA VAL A 118 -2.27 19.78 -13.76
C VAL A 118 -2.54 18.28 -13.88
N ASN A 119 -3.63 17.87 -14.52
CA ASN A 119 -4.02 16.45 -14.64
C ASN A 119 -3.41 15.72 -15.86
N LEU A 120 -2.75 16.43 -16.78
CA LEU A 120 -2.18 15.87 -18.00
C LEU A 120 -0.64 16.02 -18.06
N GLN A 121 0.00 16.12 -16.88
CA GLN A 121 1.46 16.27 -16.80
C GLN A 121 2.23 15.06 -17.36
N LEU A 122 1.65 13.87 -17.27
CA LEU A 122 2.27 12.65 -17.80
C LEU A 122 2.29 12.68 -19.34
N GLU A 123 1.16 12.95 -19.97
CA GLU A 123 1.04 13.03 -21.43
C GLU A 123 1.91 14.16 -21.99
N GLN A 124 1.96 15.30 -21.31
CA GLN A 124 2.86 16.40 -21.68
C GLN A 124 4.33 16.03 -21.57
N SER A 125 4.72 15.28 -20.52
CA SER A 125 6.08 14.78 -20.34
C SER A 125 6.45 13.78 -21.44
N ILE A 126 5.54 12.88 -21.81
CA ILE A 126 5.73 11.91 -22.89
C ILE A 126 5.90 12.64 -24.23
N LEU A 127 5.03 13.61 -24.52
CA LEU A 127 5.16 14.42 -25.76
C LEU A 127 6.46 15.23 -25.80
N SER A 128 6.87 15.82 -24.68
CA SER A 128 8.14 16.56 -24.61
C SER A 128 9.33 15.65 -24.87
N ALA A 129 9.37 14.47 -24.23
CA ALA A 129 10.43 13.49 -24.43
C ALA A 129 10.47 12.99 -25.89
N PHE A 130 9.29 12.73 -26.48
CA PHE A 130 9.18 12.34 -27.89
C PHE A 130 9.76 13.41 -28.83
N VAL A 131 9.38 14.67 -28.64
CA VAL A 131 9.84 15.79 -29.50
C VAL A 131 11.35 16.01 -29.35
N GLU A 132 11.88 15.93 -28.12
CA GLU A 132 13.31 16.04 -27.85
C GLU A 132 14.09 14.90 -28.52
N GLN A 133 13.64 13.65 -28.33
CA GLN A 133 14.25 12.48 -28.94
C GLN A 133 14.26 12.57 -30.46
N PHE A 134 13.12 12.90 -31.07
CA PHE A 134 13.00 13.06 -32.50
C PHE A 134 13.95 14.13 -33.07
N ASN A 135 14.01 15.30 -32.41
CA ASN A 135 14.91 16.38 -32.83
C ASN A 135 16.40 16.00 -32.69
N MET A 136 16.77 15.27 -31.62
CA MET A 136 18.14 14.75 -31.44
C MET A 136 18.52 13.76 -32.56
N GLU A 137 17.62 12.83 -32.90
CA GLU A 137 17.84 11.86 -33.97
C GLU A 137 18.00 12.55 -35.34
N CYS A 138 17.14 13.51 -35.66
CA CYS A 138 17.24 14.31 -36.85
C CYS A 138 18.58 15.07 -36.93
N GLN A 139 19.02 15.67 -35.81
CA GLN A 139 20.31 16.36 -35.75
C GLN A 139 21.49 15.40 -35.92
N ALA A 140 21.41 14.20 -35.31
CA ALA A 140 22.44 13.18 -35.46
C ALA A 140 22.57 12.72 -36.91
N ILE A 141 21.44 12.44 -37.59
CA ILE A 141 21.37 12.07 -38.99
C ILE A 141 21.98 13.17 -39.87
N GLN A 142 21.61 14.43 -39.64
CA GLN A 142 22.13 15.57 -40.40
C GLN A 142 23.64 15.75 -40.19
N THR A 143 24.12 15.55 -38.96
CA THR A 143 25.56 15.63 -38.64
C THR A 143 26.34 14.53 -39.36
N ILE A 144 25.84 13.28 -39.36
CA ILE A 144 26.46 12.15 -40.03
C ILE A 144 26.47 12.37 -41.55
N TYR A 145 25.37 12.85 -42.10
CA TYR A 145 25.29 13.16 -43.54
C TYR A 145 26.33 14.20 -44.00
N THR A 146 26.57 15.24 -43.14
CA THR A 146 27.51 16.31 -43.47
C THR A 146 28.97 15.96 -43.20
N THR A 147 29.26 15.16 -42.17
CA THR A 147 30.64 14.87 -41.74
C THR A 147 31.14 13.53 -42.27
N HIS A 148 30.29 12.51 -42.36
CA HIS A 148 30.63 11.14 -42.78
C HIS A 148 29.58 10.52 -43.70
N PRO A 149 29.41 11.02 -44.93
CA PRO A 149 28.37 10.55 -45.86
C PRO A 149 28.49 9.04 -46.19
N GLU A 150 29.71 8.47 -46.06
CA GLU A 150 29.95 7.04 -46.27
C GLU A 150 29.30 6.14 -45.23
N ARG A 151 28.99 6.66 -44.01
CA ARG A 151 28.36 5.93 -42.91
C ARG A 151 26.86 6.18 -42.78
N PHE A 152 26.30 6.98 -43.69
CA PHE A 152 24.90 7.38 -43.60
C PHE A 152 23.94 6.18 -43.70
N ALA A 153 24.21 5.23 -44.62
CA ALA A 153 23.41 4.03 -44.78
C ALA A 153 23.42 3.12 -43.51
N ASP A 154 24.60 2.97 -42.90
CA ASP A 154 24.76 2.18 -41.66
C ASP A 154 24.07 2.86 -40.47
N ALA A 155 24.12 4.19 -40.39
CA ALA A 155 23.45 4.96 -39.37
C ALA A 155 21.91 4.83 -39.45
N ILE A 156 21.34 4.94 -40.67
CA ILE A 156 19.90 4.71 -40.85
C ILE A 156 19.53 3.27 -40.48
N ALA A 157 20.31 2.27 -40.91
CA ALA A 157 20.06 0.88 -40.59
C ALA A 157 20.09 0.63 -39.08
N THR A 158 20.97 1.31 -38.34
CA THR A 158 21.07 1.22 -36.88
C THR A 158 19.90 1.89 -36.16
N LEU A 159 19.47 3.07 -36.65
CA LEU A 159 18.30 3.79 -36.11
C LEU A 159 16.97 3.09 -36.43
N SER A 160 16.91 2.42 -37.60
CA SER A 160 15.74 1.61 -38.00
C SER A 160 15.73 0.22 -37.35
N SER A 161 16.82 -0.22 -36.74
CA SER A 161 16.84 -1.46 -36.00
C SER A 161 16.11 -1.26 -34.68
N ASP A 162 15.09 -2.07 -34.46
CA ASP A 162 14.30 -2.12 -33.21
C ASP A 162 15.17 -2.72 -32.06
N THR A 163 16.27 -2.03 -31.76
CA THR A 163 17.14 -2.37 -30.67
C THR A 163 16.54 -1.77 -29.41
N ALA A 164 15.81 -2.57 -28.66
CA ALA A 164 15.38 -2.21 -27.32
C ALA A 164 16.62 -1.93 -26.44
N TYR A 165 17.05 -0.67 -26.39
CA TYR A 165 18.12 -0.22 -25.49
C TYR A 165 17.70 -0.22 -24.02
N LEU A 166 16.41 -0.31 -23.74
CA LEU A 166 15.81 -0.47 -22.42
C LEU A 166 15.16 -1.85 -22.37
N SER A 167 15.74 -2.76 -21.64
CA SER A 167 15.02 -3.95 -21.19
C SER A 167 14.45 -3.61 -19.82
N ASP A 168 13.15 -3.81 -19.64
CA ASP A 168 12.54 -3.81 -18.32
C ASP A 168 13.16 -4.94 -17.50
N THR A 169 14.26 -4.64 -16.86
CA THR A 169 14.90 -5.55 -15.92
C THR A 169 14.38 -5.20 -14.55
N SER A 170 13.35 -5.87 -14.10
CA SER A 170 12.96 -5.82 -12.70
C SER A 170 14.16 -6.28 -11.88
N LEU A 171 14.84 -5.37 -11.19
CA LEU A 171 15.95 -5.68 -10.29
C LEU A 171 15.52 -6.62 -9.14
N THR A 172 14.24 -6.76 -8.93
CA THR A 172 13.61 -7.51 -7.85
C THR A 172 12.79 -8.72 -8.33
N GLY A 173 12.51 -8.82 -9.64
CA GLY A 173 11.73 -9.93 -10.21
C GLY A 173 10.23 -9.90 -9.90
N GLY A 174 9.74 -8.89 -9.18
CA GLY A 174 8.35 -8.75 -8.78
C GLY A 174 7.63 -7.58 -9.47
N SER A 175 6.32 -7.63 -9.50
CA SER A 175 5.45 -6.57 -9.99
C SER A 175 5.39 -5.44 -8.95
N THR A 176 5.64 -4.22 -9.38
CA THR A 176 5.57 -2.97 -8.58
C THR A 176 4.20 -2.31 -8.69
N ASP A 177 3.13 -3.05 -8.46
CA ASP A 177 1.80 -2.45 -8.41
C ASP A 177 1.65 -1.65 -7.08
N GLU A 178 1.54 -0.33 -7.18
CA GLU A 178 1.34 0.55 -6.02
C GLU A 178 0.06 0.21 -5.26
N ALA A 179 -0.96 -0.31 -5.92
CA ALA A 179 -2.22 -0.72 -5.30
C ALA A 179 -2.00 -1.85 -4.29
N LEU A 180 -1.04 -2.78 -4.52
CA LEU A 180 -0.72 -3.86 -3.59
C LEU A 180 -0.33 -3.35 -2.21
N THR A 181 0.35 -2.20 -2.14
CA THR A 181 0.76 -1.59 -0.87
C THR A 181 -0.45 -1.27 0.04
N TYR A 182 -1.55 -0.82 -0.53
CA TYR A 182 -2.77 -0.54 0.23
C TYR A 182 -3.42 -1.82 0.77
N PHE A 183 -3.42 -2.91 0.00
CA PHE A 183 -3.93 -4.21 0.47
C PHE A 183 -3.05 -4.80 1.57
N PHE A 184 -1.72 -4.71 1.47
CA PHE A 184 -0.81 -5.16 2.51
C PHE A 184 -0.98 -4.36 3.81
N ASN A 185 -1.11 -3.05 3.72
CA ASN A 185 -1.39 -2.19 4.87
C ASN A 185 -2.78 -2.46 5.48
N LEU A 186 -3.78 -2.81 4.67
CA LEU A 186 -5.11 -3.20 5.15
C LEU A 186 -5.05 -4.50 5.97
N ILE A 187 -4.26 -5.49 5.52
CA ILE A 187 -4.03 -6.73 6.30
C ILE A 187 -3.30 -6.40 7.60
N ALA A 188 -2.28 -5.53 7.56
CA ALA A 188 -1.57 -5.08 8.75
C ALA A 188 -2.51 -4.41 9.76
N MET A 189 -3.38 -3.50 9.30
CA MET A 189 -4.42 -2.88 10.11
C MET A 189 -5.36 -3.92 10.72
N THR A 190 -5.80 -4.90 9.92
CA THR A 190 -6.68 -5.97 10.39
C THR A 190 -6.01 -6.80 11.48
N CYS A 191 -4.72 -7.13 11.35
CA CYS A 191 -3.95 -7.80 12.40
C CYS A 191 -3.91 -6.97 13.69
N LEU A 192 -3.69 -5.65 13.59
CA LEU A 192 -3.60 -4.76 14.74
C LEU A 192 -4.95 -4.49 15.42
N TYR A 193 -6.07 -4.70 14.75
CA TYR A 193 -7.39 -4.64 15.41
C TYR A 193 -7.56 -5.69 16.52
N ALA A 194 -6.75 -6.73 16.54
CA ALA A 194 -6.62 -7.65 17.68
C ALA A 194 -6.32 -6.92 19.02
N ALA A 195 -5.71 -5.75 18.94
CA ALA A 195 -5.37 -4.94 20.10
C ALA A 195 -6.61 -4.52 20.92
N MET A 196 -7.76 -4.31 20.27
CA MET A 196 -9.01 -3.99 20.97
C MET A 196 -9.41 -5.10 21.93
N ALA A 197 -9.39 -6.35 21.46
CA ALA A 197 -9.73 -7.50 22.27
C ALA A 197 -8.63 -7.79 23.31
N GLY A 198 -7.36 -7.59 22.97
CA GLY A 198 -6.23 -7.65 23.90
C GLY A 198 -6.37 -6.69 25.07
N SER A 199 -6.77 -5.44 24.81
CA SER A 199 -7.05 -4.44 25.85
C SER A 199 -8.22 -4.85 26.76
N ASN A 200 -9.29 -5.41 26.19
CA ASN A 200 -10.43 -5.90 26.96
C ASN A 200 -10.03 -7.04 27.91
N ILE A 201 -9.15 -7.96 27.50
CA ILE A 201 -8.63 -9.01 28.39
C ILE A 201 -7.95 -8.40 29.61
N ALA A 202 -7.13 -7.37 29.40
CA ALA A 202 -6.45 -6.67 30.49
C ALA A 202 -7.45 -6.01 31.43
N ILE A 203 -8.45 -5.32 30.92
CA ILE A 203 -9.49 -4.62 31.72
C ILE A 203 -10.37 -5.62 32.48
N ASP A 204 -10.79 -6.71 31.86
CA ASP A 204 -11.65 -7.73 32.42
C ASP A 204 -10.95 -8.59 33.48
N ASN A 205 -9.64 -8.44 33.65
CA ASN A 205 -8.85 -9.04 34.72
C ASN A 205 -8.43 -8.04 35.82
N GLN A 206 -8.94 -6.78 35.76
CA GLN A 206 -8.67 -5.74 36.75
C GLN A 206 -9.93 -5.43 37.56
N ALA A 207 -9.88 -5.66 38.88
CA ALA A 207 -11.04 -5.50 39.77
C ALA A 207 -11.56 -4.05 39.88
N ASN A 208 -10.68 -3.07 39.68
CA ASN A 208 -11.01 -1.65 39.72
C ASN A 208 -11.63 -1.12 38.42
N LEU A 209 -11.63 -1.89 37.33
CA LEU A 209 -12.10 -1.43 36.02
C LEU A 209 -13.31 -2.21 35.49
N SER A 210 -13.58 -3.39 36.00
CA SER A 210 -14.72 -4.19 35.54
C SER A 210 -15.30 -5.09 36.65
N GLU A 211 -16.63 -5.25 36.65
CA GLU A 211 -17.34 -6.17 37.53
C GLU A 211 -16.88 -7.63 37.33
N LEU A 212 -16.55 -7.98 36.07
CA LEU A 212 -15.99 -9.28 35.72
C LEU A 212 -14.62 -9.46 36.37
N GLY A 213 -13.80 -8.43 36.40
CA GLY A 213 -12.51 -8.41 37.08
C GLY A 213 -12.66 -8.62 38.59
N MET A 214 -13.64 -8.00 39.25
CA MET A 214 -13.94 -8.23 40.66
C MET A 214 -14.27 -9.71 40.92
N ARG A 215 -15.19 -10.29 40.17
CA ARG A 215 -15.58 -11.71 40.27
C ARG A 215 -14.42 -12.67 40.04
N ARG A 216 -13.56 -12.37 39.05
CA ARG A 216 -12.37 -13.20 38.76
C ARG A 216 -11.32 -13.16 39.84
N ASN A 217 -11.15 -12.03 40.53
CA ASN A 217 -10.18 -11.92 41.62
C ASN A 217 -10.59 -12.68 42.88
N VAL A 218 -11.89 -12.90 43.09
CA VAL A 218 -12.42 -13.72 44.23
C VAL A 218 -12.46 -15.21 43.86
N SER A 219 -12.37 -15.53 42.57
CA SER A 219 -12.39 -16.92 42.07
C SER A 219 -11.08 -17.67 42.42
N PRO A 220 -11.14 -18.97 42.76
CA PRO A 220 -9.95 -19.79 43.07
C PRO A 220 -9.10 -20.09 41.79
N VAL A 221 -9.43 -19.48 40.64
CA VAL A 221 -8.71 -19.68 39.37
C VAL A 221 -7.45 -18.81 39.34
N HIS A 222 -6.32 -19.41 39.01
CA HIS A 222 -5.08 -18.66 38.89
C HIS A 222 -5.22 -17.63 37.76
N ARG A 223 -5.03 -16.36 38.07
CA ARG A 223 -5.23 -15.20 37.20
C ARG A 223 -4.51 -15.33 35.86
N MET A 224 -3.27 -15.85 35.86
CA MET A 224 -2.47 -16.06 34.66
C MET A 224 -3.07 -17.04 33.66
N ILE A 225 -3.70 -18.13 34.20
CA ILE A 225 -4.37 -19.13 33.35
C ILE A 225 -5.56 -18.49 32.64
N SER A 226 -6.30 -17.63 33.29
CA SER A 226 -7.41 -16.87 32.69
C SER A 226 -6.93 -15.91 31.61
N ILE A 227 -5.84 -15.17 31.86
CA ILE A 227 -5.25 -14.22 30.92
C ILE A 227 -4.72 -14.97 29.68
N LEU A 228 -3.92 -16.02 29.89
CA LEU A 228 -3.35 -16.80 28.76
C LEU A 228 -4.45 -17.46 27.91
N GLY A 229 -5.48 -18.00 28.53
CA GLY A 229 -6.62 -18.55 27.82
C GLY A 229 -7.36 -17.48 26.99
N GLY A 230 -7.53 -16.29 27.55
CA GLY A 230 -8.11 -15.15 26.84
C GLY A 230 -7.26 -14.67 25.65
N ILE A 231 -5.94 -14.51 25.86
CA ILE A 231 -4.99 -14.12 24.81
C ILE A 231 -5.00 -15.11 23.66
N SER A 232 -4.89 -16.42 23.97
CA SER A 232 -4.90 -17.45 22.92
C SER A 232 -6.22 -17.50 22.14
N ALA A 233 -7.35 -17.33 22.83
CA ALA A 233 -8.67 -17.24 22.18
C ALA A 233 -8.77 -16.03 21.24
N THR A 234 -8.23 -14.89 21.66
CA THR A 234 -8.25 -13.66 20.86
C THR A 234 -7.32 -13.77 19.65
N VAL A 235 -6.12 -14.31 19.82
CA VAL A 235 -5.19 -14.55 18.70
C VAL A 235 -5.84 -15.46 17.68
N LEU A 236 -6.45 -16.57 18.10
CA LEU A 236 -7.13 -17.48 17.15
C LEU A 236 -8.31 -16.80 16.45
N PHE A 237 -9.15 -16.06 17.19
CA PHE A 237 -10.29 -15.33 16.61
C PHE A 237 -9.83 -14.33 15.54
N GLN A 238 -8.80 -13.53 15.85
CA GLN A 238 -8.27 -12.54 14.93
C GLN A 238 -7.57 -13.20 13.72
N PHE A 239 -6.80 -14.24 13.97
CA PHE A 239 -6.13 -14.97 12.90
C PHE A 239 -7.14 -15.55 11.90
N LEU A 240 -8.25 -16.16 12.37
CA LEU A 240 -9.33 -16.62 11.49
C LEU A 240 -9.95 -15.48 10.68
N SER A 241 -10.12 -14.33 11.30
CA SER A 241 -10.62 -13.13 10.61
C SER A 241 -9.68 -12.69 9.48
N VAL A 242 -8.38 -12.60 9.78
CA VAL A 242 -7.35 -12.19 8.79
C VAL A 242 -7.26 -13.22 7.65
N VAL A 243 -7.26 -14.51 7.96
CA VAL A 243 -7.25 -15.58 6.95
C VAL A 243 -8.45 -15.45 6.00
N ILE A 244 -9.65 -15.21 6.52
CA ILE A 244 -10.84 -15.00 5.69
C ILE A 244 -10.66 -13.74 4.81
N GLY A 245 -10.11 -12.66 5.36
CA GLY A 245 -9.81 -11.45 4.61
C GLY A 245 -8.79 -11.67 3.49
N VAL A 246 -7.69 -12.38 3.77
CA VAL A 246 -6.67 -12.75 2.78
C VAL A 246 -7.25 -13.62 1.68
N CYS A 247 -8.01 -14.68 2.06
CA CYS A 247 -8.69 -15.52 1.08
C CYS A 247 -9.68 -14.73 0.20
N TYR A 248 -10.40 -13.78 0.76
CA TYR A 248 -11.28 -12.91 0.00
C TYR A 248 -10.52 -12.07 -1.02
N MET A 249 -9.41 -11.45 -0.59
CA MET A 249 -8.57 -10.61 -1.47
C MET A 249 -7.92 -11.43 -2.58
N ASP A 250 -7.41 -12.62 -2.27
CA ASP A 250 -6.74 -13.52 -3.22
C ASP A 250 -7.74 -14.12 -4.24
N PHE A 251 -8.78 -14.83 -3.75
CA PHE A 251 -9.68 -15.59 -4.62
C PHE A 251 -10.77 -14.74 -5.29
N ILE A 252 -11.23 -13.64 -4.68
CA ILE A 252 -12.36 -12.84 -5.19
C ILE A 252 -11.87 -11.56 -5.84
N LEU A 253 -10.91 -10.87 -5.24
CA LEU A 253 -10.39 -9.61 -5.79
C LEU A 253 -9.16 -9.82 -6.70
N GLY A 254 -8.56 -11.02 -6.74
CA GLY A 254 -7.41 -11.32 -7.58
C GLY A 254 -6.10 -10.65 -7.14
N VAL A 255 -6.01 -10.26 -5.86
CA VAL A 255 -4.80 -9.63 -5.31
C VAL A 255 -3.71 -10.69 -5.15
N ASN A 256 -2.60 -10.54 -5.85
CA ASN A 256 -1.50 -11.50 -5.81
C ASN A 256 -0.63 -11.30 -4.56
N PHE A 257 -0.65 -12.29 -3.65
CA PHE A 257 0.22 -12.34 -2.47
C PHE A 257 1.50 -13.16 -2.68
N GLY A 258 1.80 -13.56 -3.92
CA GLY A 258 2.89 -14.46 -4.25
C GLY A 258 2.56 -15.94 -4.00
N ASP A 259 3.44 -16.82 -4.48
CA ASP A 259 3.20 -18.29 -4.43
C ASP A 259 3.40 -18.92 -3.05
N GLN A 260 3.79 -18.12 -2.04
CA GLN A 260 4.25 -18.62 -0.74
C GLN A 260 3.24 -18.36 0.38
N ILE A 261 2.03 -18.89 0.25
CA ILE A 261 0.92 -18.69 1.20
C ILE A 261 1.29 -19.04 2.66
N SER A 262 2.20 -19.99 2.88
CA SER A 262 2.63 -20.37 4.23
C SER A 262 3.34 -19.22 4.97
N TYR A 263 4.16 -18.45 4.29
CA TYR A 263 4.82 -17.28 4.86
C TYR A 263 3.82 -16.13 5.08
N VAL A 264 2.87 -15.96 4.18
CA VAL A 264 1.77 -14.99 4.35
C VAL A 264 1.00 -15.29 5.64
N LEU A 265 0.60 -16.55 5.85
CA LEU A 265 -0.12 -16.97 7.06
C LEU A 265 0.73 -16.82 8.33
N LEU A 266 2.04 -17.08 8.25
CA LEU A 266 2.95 -16.86 9.38
C LEU A 266 3.05 -15.38 9.76
N ALA A 267 3.18 -14.49 8.78
CA ALA A 267 3.20 -13.04 9.02
C ALA A 267 1.88 -12.55 9.66
N CYS A 268 0.74 -13.04 9.16
CA CYS A 268 -0.57 -12.77 9.74
C CYS A 268 -0.68 -13.24 11.19
N LEU A 269 -0.22 -14.45 11.49
CA LEU A 269 -0.26 -15.00 12.85
C LEU A 269 0.59 -14.17 13.80
N VAL A 270 1.83 -13.87 13.43
CA VAL A 270 2.75 -13.04 14.23
C VAL A 270 2.20 -11.63 14.39
N GLY A 271 1.63 -11.04 13.34
CA GLY A 271 0.95 -9.75 13.38
C GLY A 271 -0.22 -9.73 14.37
N CYS A 272 -1.05 -10.76 14.39
CA CYS A 272 -2.14 -10.90 15.36
C CYS A 272 -1.61 -11.02 16.80
N ILE A 273 -0.55 -11.79 17.03
CA ILE A 273 0.09 -11.90 18.35
C ILE A 273 0.61 -10.52 18.80
N THR A 274 1.25 -9.79 17.91
CA THR A 274 1.77 -8.44 18.19
C THR A 274 0.63 -7.47 18.52
N GLY A 275 -0.46 -7.48 17.74
CA GLY A 275 -1.65 -6.67 18.02
C GLY A 275 -2.27 -6.96 19.37
N VAL A 276 -2.52 -8.24 19.70
CA VAL A 276 -3.06 -8.63 21.02
C VAL A 276 -2.14 -8.19 22.15
N SER A 277 -0.82 -8.36 22.00
CA SER A 277 0.17 -8.00 23.03
C SER A 277 0.24 -6.48 23.25
N LEU A 278 0.19 -5.69 22.17
CA LEU A 278 0.10 -4.23 22.24
C LEU A 278 -1.16 -3.78 23.00
N GLY A 279 -2.31 -4.33 22.61
CA GLY A 279 -3.58 -4.04 23.26
C GLY A 279 -3.59 -4.43 24.73
N PHE A 280 -3.05 -5.60 25.08
CA PHE A 280 -2.91 -6.06 26.45
C PHE A 280 -2.04 -5.09 27.28
N MET A 281 -0.91 -4.65 26.73
CA MET A 281 -0.03 -3.67 27.39
C MET A 281 -0.78 -2.37 27.67
N ILE A 282 -1.42 -1.76 26.66
CA ILE A 282 -2.17 -0.50 26.82
C ILE A 282 -3.34 -0.68 27.79
N GLY A 283 -4.04 -1.81 27.73
CA GLY A 283 -5.11 -2.16 28.68
C GLY A 283 -4.64 -2.28 30.13
N CYS A 284 -3.39 -2.66 30.36
CA CYS A 284 -2.79 -2.73 31.69
C CYS A 284 -2.31 -1.37 32.21
N PHE A 285 -2.11 -0.39 31.33
CA PHE A 285 -1.51 0.90 31.68
C PHE A 285 -2.51 1.78 32.45
N GLY A 286 -2.10 2.32 33.60
CA GLY A 286 -2.88 3.29 34.37
C GLY A 286 -4.25 2.79 34.88
N ASN A 287 -5.02 3.71 35.46
CA ASN A 287 -6.36 3.47 35.99
C ASN A 287 -7.46 4.17 35.16
N ALA A 288 -7.14 4.57 33.94
CA ALA A 288 -8.08 5.23 33.06
C ALA A 288 -9.29 4.34 32.73
N SER A 289 -10.41 4.96 32.41
CA SER A 289 -11.65 4.28 32.04
C SER A 289 -11.47 3.39 30.80
N ARG A 290 -12.33 2.40 30.62
CA ARG A 290 -12.35 1.53 29.42
C ARG A 290 -12.40 2.36 28.14
N MET A 291 -13.23 3.40 28.10
CA MET A 291 -13.39 4.27 26.93
C MET A 291 -12.12 5.07 26.63
N THR A 292 -11.47 5.61 27.65
CA THR A 292 -10.19 6.33 27.50
C THR A 292 -9.09 5.43 26.95
N LYS A 293 -8.97 4.20 27.47
CA LYS A 293 -8.00 3.21 26.99
C LYS A 293 -8.28 2.82 25.54
N PHE A 294 -9.55 2.67 25.19
CA PHE A 294 -9.97 2.40 23.82
C PHE A 294 -9.58 3.57 22.87
N GLY A 295 -9.81 4.82 23.28
CA GLY A 295 -9.42 6.00 22.51
C GLY A 295 -7.90 6.08 22.28
N ILE A 296 -7.10 5.85 23.34
CA ILE A 296 -5.62 5.81 23.23
C ILE A 296 -5.18 4.71 22.27
N LEU A 297 -5.77 3.52 22.41
CA LEU A 297 -5.44 2.37 21.56
C LEU A 297 -5.74 2.65 20.10
N MET A 298 -6.92 3.20 19.81
CA MET A 298 -7.30 3.57 18.44
C MET A 298 -6.37 4.61 17.85
N ALA A 299 -5.98 5.63 18.66
CA ALA A 299 -5.03 6.64 18.20
C ALA A 299 -3.66 6.02 17.86
N VAL A 300 -3.13 5.12 18.71
CA VAL A 300 -1.86 4.44 18.44
C VAL A 300 -1.95 3.59 17.16
N VAL A 301 -2.97 2.73 17.04
CA VAL A 301 -3.13 1.87 15.85
C VAL A 301 -3.33 2.70 14.57
N MET A 302 -4.09 3.80 14.62
CA MET A 302 -4.28 4.66 13.45
C MET A 302 -3.00 5.39 13.05
N LEU A 303 -2.20 5.87 14.02
CA LEU A 303 -0.90 6.48 13.76
C LEU A 303 0.08 5.47 13.16
N ASP A 304 0.11 4.24 13.68
CA ASP A 304 0.93 3.15 13.14
C ASP A 304 0.56 2.86 11.67
N CYS A 305 -0.74 2.75 11.38
CA CYS A 305 -1.25 2.50 10.02
C CYS A 305 -1.00 3.69 9.08
N MET A 306 -1.15 4.93 9.56
CA MET A 306 -0.84 6.13 8.77
C MET A 306 0.65 6.17 8.41
N ALA A 307 1.53 5.94 9.38
CA ALA A 307 2.98 5.94 9.14
C ALA A 307 3.43 4.78 8.24
N SER A 308 2.71 3.66 8.20
CA SER A 308 2.98 2.54 7.29
C SER A 308 2.57 2.79 5.84
N GLY A 309 1.76 3.85 5.56
CA GLY A 309 1.33 4.21 4.21
C GLY A 309 -0.09 3.80 3.84
N LEU A 310 -0.95 3.41 4.81
CA LEU A 310 -2.34 3.03 4.52
C LEU A 310 -3.19 4.19 3.97
N MET A 311 -2.96 5.40 4.48
CA MET A 311 -3.75 6.58 4.09
C MET A 311 -3.07 7.40 2.99
N ILE A 312 -1.74 7.40 2.96
CA ILE A 312 -0.92 8.16 2.01
C ILE A 312 0.21 7.24 1.57
N GLY A 313 0.20 6.77 0.31
CA GLY A 313 1.13 5.75 -0.19
C GLY A 313 2.61 6.08 0.06
N ASN A 314 3.01 7.34 -0.17
CA ASN A 314 4.39 7.78 0.03
C ASN A 314 4.79 8.06 1.48
N MET A 315 3.86 7.95 2.46
CA MET A 315 4.14 8.27 3.86
C MET A 315 5.26 7.41 4.43
N ARG A 316 5.31 6.13 4.07
CA ARG A 316 6.37 5.22 4.52
C ARG A 316 7.76 5.72 4.10
N ILE A 317 7.91 6.21 2.86
CA ILE A 317 9.18 6.74 2.35
C ILE A 317 9.54 8.03 3.07
N LEU A 318 8.56 8.90 3.31
CA LEU A 318 8.77 10.13 4.08
C LEU A 318 9.25 9.84 5.50
N VAL A 319 8.61 8.87 6.18
CA VAL A 319 9.01 8.43 7.53
C VAL A 319 10.40 7.81 7.51
N GLU A 320 10.74 7.00 6.49
CA GLU A 320 12.07 6.41 6.36
C GLU A 320 13.17 7.47 6.20
N ASN A 321 12.92 8.50 5.40
CA ASN A 321 13.86 9.59 5.18
C ASN A 321 14.03 10.49 6.40
N PHE A 322 12.96 10.68 7.21
CA PHE A 322 13.00 11.53 8.39
C PHE A 322 13.52 10.80 9.63
N CYS A 323 13.03 9.60 9.90
CA CYS A 323 13.41 8.79 11.06
C CYS A 323 13.22 7.29 10.78
N PRO A 324 14.26 6.58 10.26
CA PRO A 324 14.17 5.16 9.91
C PRO A 324 13.78 4.24 11.07
N LEU A 325 14.06 4.67 12.31
CA LEU A 325 13.72 3.91 13.52
C LEU A 325 12.20 3.71 13.68
N ILE A 326 11.40 4.67 13.25
CA ILE A 326 9.93 4.57 13.36
C ILE A 326 9.43 3.36 12.57
N ASN A 327 9.87 3.18 11.33
CA ASN A 327 9.47 2.04 10.50
C ASN A 327 9.93 0.69 11.05
N LYS A 328 11.08 0.65 11.77
CA LYS A 328 11.60 -0.57 12.40
C LYS A 328 10.89 -0.94 13.70
N ILE A 329 10.20 0.00 14.34
CA ILE A 329 9.45 -0.23 15.59
C ILE A 329 7.96 -0.34 15.32
N ASN A 330 7.45 0.28 14.26
CA ASN A 330 6.04 0.30 13.89
C ASN A 330 5.55 -1.09 13.45
N PRO A 331 4.64 -1.73 14.22
CA PRO A 331 4.14 -3.07 13.86
C PRO A 331 3.42 -3.10 12.53
N ALA A 332 2.65 -2.05 12.17
CA ALA A 332 1.96 -1.99 10.88
C ALA A 332 2.93 -1.98 9.71
N ALA A 333 3.99 -1.17 9.81
CA ALA A 333 5.03 -1.10 8.78
C ALA A 333 5.78 -2.43 8.62
N LEU A 334 6.10 -3.11 9.73
CA LEU A 334 6.78 -4.41 9.69
C LEU A 334 5.92 -5.51 9.08
N ILE A 335 4.60 -5.53 9.38
CA ILE A 335 3.68 -6.51 8.78
C ILE A 335 3.54 -6.25 7.28
N SER A 336 3.27 -5.01 6.87
CA SER A 336 3.14 -4.63 5.47
C SER A 336 4.43 -4.91 4.69
N ASP A 337 5.61 -4.58 5.28
CA ASP A 337 6.91 -4.85 4.68
C ASP A 337 7.23 -6.34 4.55
N SER A 338 6.68 -7.17 5.43
CA SER A 338 6.82 -8.63 5.32
C SER A 338 6.13 -9.16 4.06
N PHE A 339 4.93 -8.67 3.73
CA PHE A 339 4.24 -9.04 2.48
C PHE A 339 4.97 -8.48 1.27
N TYR A 340 5.39 -7.23 1.33
CA TYR A 340 6.17 -6.60 0.27
C TYR A 340 7.47 -7.38 -0.02
N ALA A 341 8.15 -7.84 1.05
CA ALA A 341 9.35 -8.64 0.91
C ALA A 341 9.10 -9.99 0.22
N LEU A 342 7.94 -10.64 0.43
CA LEU A 342 7.61 -11.92 -0.21
C LEU A 342 7.28 -11.76 -1.70
N VAL A 343 6.67 -10.65 -2.10
CA VAL A 343 6.22 -10.44 -3.48
C VAL A 343 7.34 -9.89 -4.36
N ILE A 344 8.20 -9.01 -3.82
CA ILE A 344 9.16 -8.26 -4.62
C ILE A 344 10.58 -8.84 -4.56
N TYR A 345 11.01 -9.35 -3.39
CA TYR A 345 12.39 -9.81 -3.25
C TYR A 345 12.52 -11.33 -3.39
N PRO A 346 13.49 -11.84 -4.15
CA PRO A 346 13.76 -13.26 -4.26
C PRO A 346 14.36 -13.83 -2.96
N SER A 347 14.99 -12.99 -2.12
CA SER A 347 15.58 -13.41 -0.85
C SER A 347 14.62 -13.17 0.32
N HIS A 348 14.56 -14.13 1.26
CA HIS A 348 13.69 -14.06 2.43
C HIS A 348 14.32 -13.39 3.65
N GLU A 349 15.54 -12.84 3.55
CA GLU A 349 16.25 -12.24 4.69
C GLU A 349 15.47 -11.09 5.33
N ARG A 350 14.94 -10.19 4.49
CA ARG A 350 14.14 -9.05 4.95
C ARG A 350 12.85 -9.50 5.63
N TYR A 351 12.19 -10.51 5.08
CA TYR A 351 11.00 -11.12 5.67
C TYR A 351 11.29 -11.66 7.08
N PHE A 352 12.31 -12.51 7.22
CA PHE A 352 12.65 -13.09 8.53
C PHE A 352 13.11 -12.04 9.54
N THR A 353 13.79 -10.98 9.10
CA THR A 353 14.16 -9.85 9.95
C THR A 353 12.92 -9.15 10.50
N ASN A 354 11.92 -8.88 9.65
CA ASN A 354 10.66 -8.25 10.06
C ASN A 354 9.87 -9.15 11.03
N ILE A 355 9.79 -10.44 10.76
CA ILE A 355 9.14 -11.42 11.67
C ILE A 355 9.85 -11.47 13.02
N ALA A 356 11.18 -11.45 13.04
CA ALA A 356 11.95 -11.43 14.29
C ALA A 356 11.70 -10.14 15.09
N LEU A 357 11.66 -8.97 14.43
CA LEU A 357 11.33 -7.70 15.08
C LEU A 357 9.90 -7.68 15.62
N LEU A 358 8.92 -8.22 14.87
CA LEU A 358 7.54 -8.38 15.34
C LEU A 358 7.43 -9.28 16.56
N LEU A 359 8.13 -10.42 16.57
CA LEU A 359 8.18 -11.31 17.73
C LEU A 359 8.84 -10.64 18.94
N LEU A 360 9.92 -9.93 18.73
CA LEU A 360 10.60 -9.18 19.78
C LEU A 360 9.68 -8.11 20.37
N SER A 361 9.00 -7.33 19.53
CA SER A 361 8.05 -6.30 19.97
C SER A 361 6.87 -6.92 20.74
N SER A 362 6.33 -8.06 20.28
CA SER A 362 5.23 -8.76 20.96
C SER A 362 5.65 -9.30 22.33
N ILE A 363 6.88 -9.81 22.47
CA ILE A 363 7.45 -10.24 23.74
C ILE A 363 7.61 -9.03 24.69
N CYS A 364 8.16 -7.91 24.18
CA CYS A 364 8.31 -6.68 24.96
C CYS A 364 6.95 -6.15 25.45
N PHE A 365 5.96 -6.04 24.57
CA PHE A 365 4.61 -5.59 24.95
C PHE A 365 3.95 -6.53 25.95
N GLY A 366 4.04 -7.83 25.72
CA GLY A 366 3.51 -8.86 26.64
C GLY A 366 4.19 -8.81 28.00
N PHE A 367 5.50 -8.65 28.04
CA PHE A 367 6.28 -8.57 29.30
C PHE A 367 5.95 -7.30 30.10
N ILE A 368 5.88 -6.14 29.42
CA ILE A 368 5.48 -4.88 30.06
C ILE A 368 4.06 -5.02 30.64
N GLY A 369 3.12 -5.53 29.85
CA GLY A 369 1.75 -5.77 30.31
C GLY A 369 1.69 -6.71 31.50
N PHE A 370 2.49 -7.80 31.50
CA PHE A 370 2.59 -8.73 32.61
C PHE A 370 3.11 -8.07 33.90
N ILE A 371 4.18 -7.28 33.81
CA ILE A 371 4.72 -6.55 34.98
C ILE A 371 3.67 -5.60 35.54
N LEU A 372 2.96 -4.87 34.67
CA LEU A 372 1.94 -3.91 35.11
C LEU A 372 0.77 -4.60 35.78
N VAL A 373 0.33 -5.76 35.30
CA VAL A 373 -0.73 -6.56 35.96
C VAL A 373 -0.28 -7.09 37.32
N ARG A 374 0.97 -7.56 37.44
CA ARG A 374 1.50 -8.10 38.67
C ARG A 374 1.66 -7.04 39.75
N ARG A 375 2.01 -5.82 39.39
CA ARG A 375 2.22 -4.71 40.35
C ARG A 375 0.92 -4.13 40.92
N LYS A 376 -0.22 -4.35 40.25
CA LYS A 376 -1.51 -3.84 40.78
C LYS A 376 -1.96 -4.68 41.97
N LYS A 377 -1.67 -4.16 43.16
CA LYS A 377 -2.31 -4.60 44.42
C LYS A 377 -3.65 -3.87 44.47
N TYR A 378 -4.74 -4.60 44.60
CA TYR A 378 -6.05 -4.00 44.89
C TYR A 378 -6.08 -3.71 46.40
N ALA A 379 -6.58 -2.51 46.74
CA ALA A 379 -6.82 -2.17 48.16
C ALA A 379 -7.63 -3.28 48.80
N SER A 380 -7.17 -3.78 49.92
CA SER A 380 -7.97 -4.70 50.73
C SER A 380 -9.15 -3.92 51.31
N LEU A 381 -10.24 -4.62 51.67
CA LEU A 381 -11.37 -3.99 52.35
C LEU A 381 -10.95 -3.27 53.65
N SER A 382 -9.79 -3.61 54.22
CA SER A 382 -9.20 -2.94 55.39
C SER A 382 -8.65 -1.53 55.10
N ASP A 383 -8.42 -1.16 53.84
CA ASP A 383 -7.95 0.18 53.46
C ASP A 383 -9.11 1.16 53.20
N ILE A 384 -10.37 0.67 53.26
CA ILE A 384 -11.60 1.41 52.97
C ILE A 384 -12.41 1.68 54.25
N LEU A 385 -12.10 0.96 55.35
CA LEU A 385 -12.63 1.15 56.71
C LEU A 385 -11.66 1.98 57.55
#